data_6a2448c45337f7aa91103dac24923b23
#
_entry.id   6a2448c45337f7aa91103dac24923b23
#
_cell.length_a   1.000
_cell.length_b   1.000
_cell.length_c   1.000
_cell.angle_alpha   90.00
_cell.angle_beta   90.00
_cell.angle_gamma   90.00
#
_symmetry.space_group_name_H-M   'P 1'
#
loop_
_entity.id
_entity.type
_entity.pdbx_description
1 polymer ?
#
loop_
_entity_poly.entity_id
_entity_poly.type
_entity_poly.pdbx_seq_one_letter_code
_entity_poly.pdbx_strand_id
1 'polypeptide(L)'
;MDEDLLDVGEVTRLLRAAQGGETGAAERLVPLVYDDLRRLARRQLGHEYVERTLNPTALVHESYLKLGRGAMVARDKAHFLALASRAMRQVLVDHARDRKAAKRGGGDWQRTTLTDGAWVREFDSDDILVLDEALEGLEPRQRQVVECRYFGGMEEQEIAAALGVSERTVHRDWIKARAYLYRHFYPEAPAEGG
;
A
#
# COMPACT_ATOMS: atom_id res chain seq x y z
N MET A 1 -23.34 -10.90 6.21
CA MET A 1 -22.80 -11.40 4.92
C MET A 1 -23.41 -10.67 3.72
N ASP A 2 -24.68 -10.23 3.78
CA ASP A 2 -25.30 -9.47 2.67
C ASP A 2 -24.93 -7.98 2.63
N GLU A 3 -24.62 -7.37 3.76
CA GLU A 3 -24.30 -5.93 3.88
C GLU A 3 -22.97 -5.58 3.20
N ASP A 4 -21.97 -6.44 3.32
CA ASP A 4 -20.64 -6.29 2.67
C ASP A 4 -20.71 -6.40 1.13
N LEU A 5 -21.59 -7.26 0.60
CA LEU A 5 -21.79 -7.43 -0.85
C LEU A 5 -22.55 -6.25 -1.48
N LEU A 6 -23.51 -5.68 -0.73
CA LEU A 6 -24.24 -4.48 -1.15
C LEU A 6 -23.32 -3.26 -1.20
N ASP A 7 -22.42 -3.13 -0.23
CA ASP A 7 -21.43 -2.05 -0.16
C ASP A 7 -20.43 -2.11 -1.33
N VAL A 8 -19.90 -3.29 -1.67
CA VAL A 8 -18.98 -3.48 -2.82
C VAL A 8 -19.66 -3.08 -4.14
N GLY A 9 -20.92 -3.43 -4.34
CA GLY A 9 -21.68 -3.08 -5.54
C GLY A 9 -21.93 -1.58 -5.63
N GLU A 10 -22.25 -0.92 -4.54
CA GLU A 10 -22.53 0.51 -4.51
C GLU A 10 -21.25 1.33 -4.72
N VAL A 11 -20.13 0.96 -4.09
CA VAL A 11 -18.83 1.58 -4.32
C VAL A 11 -18.43 1.52 -5.79
N THR A 12 -18.57 0.35 -6.42
CA THR A 12 -18.26 0.18 -7.85
C THR A 12 -19.18 1.06 -8.75
N ARG A 13 -20.46 1.17 -8.40
CA ARG A 13 -21.40 2.02 -9.11
C ARG A 13 -21.03 3.50 -9.00
N LEU A 14 -20.70 3.97 -7.79
CA LEU A 14 -20.30 5.36 -7.56
C LEU A 14 -18.95 5.70 -8.22
N LEU A 15 -18.01 4.77 -8.26
CA LEU A 15 -16.77 4.95 -9.01
C LEU A 15 -17.04 5.17 -10.49
N ARG A 16 -17.92 4.38 -11.11
CA ARG A 16 -18.31 4.54 -12.51
C ARG A 16 -19.07 5.84 -12.75
N ALA A 17 -19.97 6.22 -11.86
CA ALA A 17 -20.70 7.47 -11.93
C ALA A 17 -19.74 8.68 -11.87
N ALA A 18 -18.77 8.67 -10.98
CA ALA A 18 -17.73 9.70 -10.87
C ALA A 18 -16.86 9.77 -12.14
N GLN A 19 -16.53 8.63 -12.75
CA GLN A 19 -15.83 8.58 -14.06
C GLN A 19 -16.65 9.20 -15.18
N GLY A 20 -17.97 9.00 -15.14
CA GLY A 20 -18.92 9.61 -16.07
C GLY A 20 -19.16 11.10 -15.84
N GLY A 21 -18.54 11.70 -14.82
CA GLY A 21 -18.69 13.11 -14.49
C GLY A 21 -19.95 13.44 -13.66
N GLU A 22 -20.59 12.44 -13.04
CA GLU A 22 -21.74 12.68 -12.16
C GLU A 22 -21.31 13.49 -10.94
N THR A 23 -21.87 14.69 -10.81
CA THR A 23 -21.60 15.58 -9.68
C THR A 23 -22.05 14.95 -8.37
N GLY A 24 -21.18 15.00 -7.33
CA GLY A 24 -21.49 14.44 -6.02
C GLY A 24 -21.25 12.93 -5.86
N ALA A 25 -20.95 12.19 -6.93
CA ALA A 25 -20.65 10.76 -6.83
C ALA A 25 -19.40 10.50 -5.96
N ALA A 26 -18.37 11.33 -6.09
CA ALA A 26 -17.16 11.24 -5.29
C ALA A 26 -17.44 11.53 -3.79
N GLU A 27 -18.30 12.50 -3.49
CA GLU A 27 -18.70 12.85 -2.12
C GLU A 27 -19.46 11.70 -1.43
N ARG A 28 -20.31 11.00 -2.21
CA ARG A 28 -21.07 9.83 -1.75
C ARG A 28 -20.19 8.59 -1.58
N LEU A 29 -19.10 8.49 -2.34
CA LEU A 29 -18.14 7.39 -2.24
C LEU A 29 -17.37 7.42 -0.93
N VAL A 30 -16.92 8.59 -0.48
CA VAL A 30 -16.02 8.73 0.68
C VAL A 30 -16.55 8.04 1.94
N PRO A 31 -17.81 8.24 2.38
CA PRO A 31 -18.32 7.56 3.58
C PRO A 31 -18.25 6.02 3.49
N LEU A 32 -18.50 5.45 2.31
CA LEU A 32 -18.54 4.01 2.09
C LEU A 32 -17.14 3.35 2.14
N VAL A 33 -16.10 4.09 1.81
CA VAL A 33 -14.72 3.56 1.79
C VAL A 33 -13.87 4.06 2.96
N TYR A 34 -14.40 4.97 3.79
CA TYR A 34 -13.62 5.63 4.83
C TYR A 34 -13.06 4.65 5.88
N ASP A 35 -13.85 3.69 6.31
CA ASP A 35 -13.41 2.70 7.30
C ASP A 35 -12.36 1.76 6.72
N ASP A 36 -12.48 1.38 5.45
CA ASP A 36 -11.45 0.62 4.74
C ASP A 36 -10.15 1.41 4.64
N LEU A 37 -10.23 2.67 4.22
CA LEU A 37 -9.07 3.56 4.16
C LEU A 37 -8.41 3.75 5.52
N ARG A 38 -9.20 3.87 6.58
CA ARG A 38 -8.69 4.01 7.94
C ARG A 38 -8.01 2.73 8.44
N ARG A 39 -8.54 1.55 8.07
CA ARG A 39 -7.89 0.25 8.34
C ARG A 39 -6.54 0.15 7.63
N LEU A 40 -6.49 0.51 6.33
CA LEU A 40 -5.24 0.58 5.57
C LEU A 40 -4.23 1.51 6.21
N ALA A 41 -4.65 2.72 6.57
CA ALA A 41 -3.78 3.70 7.21
C ALA A 41 -3.20 3.20 8.53
N ARG A 42 -4.03 2.57 9.40
CA ARG A 42 -3.55 1.96 10.65
C ARG A 42 -2.54 0.86 10.39
N ARG A 43 -2.78 0.01 9.40
CA ARG A 43 -1.87 -1.07 9.03
C ARG A 43 -0.51 -0.53 8.56
N GLN A 44 -0.51 0.51 7.73
CA GLN A 44 0.73 1.10 7.20
C GLN A 44 1.52 1.90 8.24
N LEU A 45 0.83 2.50 9.21
CA LEU A 45 1.48 3.26 10.28
C LEU A 45 2.13 2.37 11.35
N GLY A 46 1.67 1.08 11.52
CA GLY A 46 2.13 0.26 12.62
C GLY A 46 1.83 0.85 13.99
N HIS A 47 2.28 0.19 15.06
CA HIS A 47 2.03 0.65 16.43
C HIS A 47 2.90 1.82 16.87
N GLU A 48 4.15 1.92 16.41
CA GLU A 48 5.09 2.97 16.85
C GLU A 48 4.96 4.30 16.10
N TYR A 49 4.46 4.28 14.85
CA TYR A 49 4.33 5.49 14.05
C TYR A 49 3.21 6.41 14.52
N VAL A 50 2.19 5.85 15.21
CA VAL A 50 0.98 6.55 15.67
C VAL A 50 1.29 7.64 16.70
N GLU A 51 2.41 7.55 17.41
CA GLU A 51 2.67 8.46 18.55
C GLU A 51 3.40 9.77 18.18
N ARG A 52 3.98 9.90 16.97
CA ARG A 52 4.97 11.00 16.78
C ARG A 52 4.66 12.08 15.75
N THR A 53 4.00 11.80 14.61
CA THR A 53 3.90 12.85 13.55
C THR A 53 2.70 12.73 12.60
N LEU A 54 2.17 11.54 12.34
CA LEU A 54 1.10 11.30 11.39
C LEU A 54 0.11 10.28 11.96
N ASN A 55 -1.14 10.68 12.15
CA ASN A 55 -2.18 9.78 12.61
C ASN A 55 -2.96 9.17 11.41
N PRO A 56 -3.72 8.06 11.62
CA PRO A 56 -4.45 7.41 10.52
C PRO A 56 -5.40 8.34 9.77
N THR A 57 -6.04 9.27 10.44
CA THR A 57 -6.95 10.23 9.83
C THR A 57 -6.20 11.20 8.91
N ALA A 58 -5.06 11.73 9.35
CA ALA A 58 -4.21 12.60 8.54
C ALA A 58 -3.68 11.85 7.31
N LEU A 59 -3.21 10.60 7.48
CA LEU A 59 -2.75 9.79 6.36
C LEU A 59 -3.85 9.53 5.32
N VAL A 60 -5.09 9.25 5.76
CA VAL A 60 -6.24 9.12 4.84
C VAL A 60 -6.45 10.42 4.08
N HIS A 61 -6.48 11.57 4.76
CA HIS A 61 -6.71 12.87 4.13
C HIS A 61 -5.60 13.23 3.13
N GLU A 62 -4.34 13.09 3.51
CA GLU A 62 -3.20 13.40 2.62
C GLU A 62 -3.17 12.46 1.41
N SER A 63 -3.42 11.17 1.62
CA SER A 63 -3.48 10.21 0.53
C SER A 63 -4.66 10.47 -0.42
N TYR A 64 -5.81 10.90 0.10
CA TYR A 64 -6.96 11.28 -0.72
C TYR A 64 -6.65 12.49 -1.61
N LEU A 65 -5.99 13.52 -1.07
CA LEU A 65 -5.53 14.67 -1.84
C LEU A 65 -4.52 14.25 -2.92
N LYS A 66 -3.59 13.34 -2.59
CA LYS A 66 -2.59 12.81 -3.52
C LYS A 66 -3.18 11.92 -4.61
N LEU A 67 -4.20 11.13 -4.28
CA LEU A 67 -4.97 10.36 -5.25
C LEU A 67 -5.63 11.27 -6.28
N GLY A 68 -6.21 12.40 -5.85
CA GLY A 68 -6.84 13.36 -6.72
C GLY A 68 -7.75 12.71 -7.76
N ARG A 69 -7.58 13.08 -9.03
CA ARG A 69 -8.31 12.46 -10.15
C ARG A 69 -7.94 11.00 -10.39
N GLY A 70 -6.80 10.52 -9.88
CA GLY A 70 -6.38 9.11 -9.97
C GLY A 70 -7.31 8.14 -9.24
N ALA A 71 -8.00 8.58 -8.18
CA ALA A 71 -9.04 7.79 -7.52
C ALA A 71 -10.20 7.44 -8.47
N MET A 72 -10.49 8.33 -9.40
CA MET A 72 -11.61 8.21 -10.32
C MET A 72 -11.37 7.20 -11.46
N VAL A 73 -10.15 6.70 -11.67
CA VAL A 73 -9.88 5.65 -12.68
C VAL A 73 -10.04 4.23 -12.12
N ALA A 74 -10.39 4.10 -10.83
CA ALA A 74 -10.59 2.80 -10.20
C ALA A 74 -11.83 2.09 -10.77
N ARG A 75 -11.67 0.84 -11.21
CA ARG A 75 -12.74 0.05 -11.85
C ARG A 75 -13.76 -0.49 -10.86
N ASP A 76 -13.29 -0.78 -9.65
CA ASP A 76 -14.04 -1.39 -8.55
C ASP A 76 -13.40 -1.05 -7.20
N LYS A 77 -14.00 -1.53 -6.10
CA LYS A 77 -13.54 -1.30 -4.73
C LYS A 77 -12.10 -1.83 -4.51
N ALA A 78 -11.78 -3.02 -5.00
CA ALA A 78 -10.45 -3.62 -4.82
C ALA A 78 -9.37 -2.78 -5.52
N HIS A 79 -9.61 -2.38 -6.76
CA HIS A 79 -8.70 -1.49 -7.49
C HIS A 79 -8.56 -0.11 -6.82
N PHE A 80 -9.65 0.45 -6.29
CA PHE A 80 -9.61 1.69 -5.52
C PHE A 80 -8.72 1.57 -4.28
N LEU A 81 -8.88 0.49 -3.50
CA LEU A 81 -8.06 0.26 -2.30
C LEU A 81 -6.59 0.02 -2.63
N ALA A 82 -6.28 -0.64 -3.76
CA ALA A 82 -4.92 -0.79 -4.25
C ALA A 82 -4.28 0.58 -4.58
N LEU A 83 -5.01 1.46 -5.25
CA LEU A 83 -4.54 2.82 -5.55
C LEU A 83 -4.36 3.65 -4.27
N ALA A 84 -5.31 3.55 -3.32
CA ALA A 84 -5.25 4.23 -2.03
C ALA A 84 -4.03 3.76 -1.21
N SER A 85 -3.79 2.45 -1.16
CA SER A 85 -2.63 1.87 -0.49
C SER A 85 -1.31 2.42 -1.03
N ARG A 86 -1.18 2.51 -2.35
CA ARG A 86 -0.02 3.11 -3.00
C ARG A 86 0.14 4.60 -2.67
N ALA A 87 -0.95 5.36 -2.68
CA ALA A 87 -0.92 6.77 -2.33
C ALA A 87 -0.50 7.00 -0.86
N MET A 88 -1.00 6.17 0.06
CA MET A 88 -0.61 6.20 1.47
C MET A 88 0.89 5.93 1.63
N ARG A 89 1.42 4.88 0.98
CA ARG A 89 2.86 4.61 0.99
C ARG A 89 3.67 5.82 0.51
N GLN A 90 3.24 6.46 -0.58
CA GLN A 90 3.92 7.65 -1.11
C GLN A 90 3.90 8.83 -0.12
N VAL A 91 2.81 9.02 0.64
CA VAL A 91 2.75 10.02 1.71
C VAL A 91 3.76 9.69 2.81
N LEU A 92 3.83 8.43 3.24
CA LEU A 92 4.80 8.00 4.25
C LEU A 92 6.25 8.18 3.80
N VAL A 93 6.55 7.88 2.54
CA VAL A 93 7.88 8.09 1.94
C VAL A 93 8.25 9.59 1.93
N ASP A 94 7.32 10.46 1.54
CA ASP A 94 7.55 11.90 1.53
C ASP A 94 7.81 12.42 2.96
N HIS A 95 7.00 12.02 3.94
CA HIS A 95 7.21 12.35 5.36
C HIS A 95 8.56 11.83 5.90
N ALA A 96 8.97 10.62 5.50
CA ALA A 96 10.27 10.06 5.90
C ALA A 96 11.43 10.86 5.30
N ARG A 97 11.32 11.28 4.03
CA ARG A 97 12.31 12.14 3.36
C ARG A 97 12.44 13.49 4.05
N ASP A 98 11.32 14.13 4.38
CA ASP A 98 11.30 15.43 5.08
C ASP A 98 11.93 15.33 6.47
N ARG A 99 11.62 14.25 7.22
CA ARG A 99 12.24 13.99 8.54
C ARG A 99 13.74 13.75 8.43
N LYS A 100 14.20 12.99 7.43
CA LYS A 100 15.62 12.75 7.20
C LYS A 100 16.35 14.05 6.82
N ALA A 101 15.72 14.91 6.03
CA ALA A 101 16.26 16.23 5.71
C ALA A 101 16.40 17.12 6.95
N ALA A 102 15.40 17.10 7.86
CA ALA A 102 15.40 17.87 9.10
C ALA A 102 16.41 17.34 10.14
N LYS A 103 16.67 16.02 10.13
CA LYS A 103 17.56 15.33 11.11
C LYS A 103 19.03 15.27 10.71
N ARG A 104 19.55 16.00 9.76
CA ARG A 104 20.97 15.92 9.35
C ARG A 104 21.93 15.90 10.56
N GLY A 105 22.13 14.70 11.12
CA GLY A 105 23.01 14.41 12.27
C GLY A 105 22.63 13.13 12.99
N GLY A 106 23.17 12.00 12.55
CA GLY A 106 23.47 10.81 13.35
C GLY A 106 22.29 10.02 13.95
N GLY A 107 22.11 8.81 13.51
CA GLY A 107 21.30 7.79 14.15
C GLY A 107 21.67 6.40 13.61
N ASP A 108 22.01 5.49 14.54
CA ASP A 108 22.43 4.09 14.28
C ASP A 108 21.33 3.29 13.57
N TRP A 109 21.74 2.50 12.60
CA TRP A 109 20.93 1.53 11.88
C TRP A 109 20.71 0.27 12.72
N GLN A 110 19.47 -0.02 13.13
CA GLN A 110 19.07 -1.36 13.55
C GLN A 110 18.40 -2.09 12.40
N ARG A 111 19.03 -3.18 11.93
CA ARG A 111 18.53 -4.04 10.86
C ARG A 111 17.22 -4.73 11.29
N THR A 112 16.15 -4.52 10.53
CA THR A 112 14.90 -5.25 10.68
C THR A 112 14.99 -6.60 9.98
N THR A 113 14.71 -7.69 10.71
CA THR A 113 14.78 -9.07 10.18
C THR A 113 13.48 -9.43 9.46
N LEU A 114 13.57 -9.78 8.19
CA LEU A 114 12.45 -10.30 7.39
C LEU A 114 12.25 -11.79 7.72
N THR A 115 11.29 -12.15 8.56
CA THR A 115 10.90 -13.54 8.83
C THR A 115 9.59 -13.90 8.13
N ASP A 116 9.48 -15.14 7.65
CA ASP A 116 8.26 -15.69 7.06
C ASP A 116 7.07 -15.54 8.04
N GLY A 117 6.05 -14.80 7.66
CA GLY A 117 4.87 -14.51 8.46
C GLY A 117 4.89 -13.20 9.25
N ALA A 118 6.01 -12.48 9.31
CA ALA A 118 6.15 -11.23 10.06
C ALA A 118 6.55 -10.04 9.17
N TRP A 119 5.92 -9.90 8.01
CA TRP A 119 6.01 -8.67 7.19
C TRP A 119 5.26 -7.50 7.84
N VAL A 120 4.71 -7.72 9.03
CA VAL A 120 4.02 -6.73 9.86
C VAL A 120 4.96 -6.29 10.98
N ARG A 121 6.19 -5.92 10.66
CA ARG A 121 7.04 -5.22 11.63
C ARG A 121 7.09 -3.74 11.28
N GLU A 122 6.95 -2.98 12.34
CA GLU A 122 7.10 -1.56 12.45
C GLU A 122 8.29 -1.07 11.64
N PHE A 123 8.02 -0.39 10.52
CA PHE A 123 9.06 0.29 9.77
C PHE A 123 9.39 1.60 10.46
N ASP A 124 10.63 1.76 10.83
CA ASP A 124 11.16 3.09 11.09
C ASP A 124 11.20 3.90 9.77
N SER A 125 11.29 5.21 9.92
CA SER A 125 11.31 6.13 8.76
C SER A 125 12.42 5.82 7.77
N ASP A 126 13.52 5.22 8.21
CA ASP A 126 14.63 4.87 7.34
C ASP A 126 14.36 3.56 6.58
N ASP A 127 13.68 2.60 7.20
CA ASP A 127 13.28 1.34 6.56
C ASP A 127 12.33 1.56 5.39
N ILE A 128 11.39 2.51 5.49
CA ILE A 128 10.44 2.80 4.40
C ILE A 128 11.16 3.40 3.18
N LEU A 129 12.23 4.16 3.38
CA LEU A 129 13.03 4.72 2.28
C LEU A 129 13.83 3.63 1.58
N VAL A 130 14.43 2.70 2.32
CA VAL A 130 15.14 1.55 1.76
C VAL A 130 14.20 0.64 0.99
N LEU A 131 13.01 0.39 1.54
CA LEU A 131 11.98 -0.38 0.84
C LEU A 131 11.49 0.34 -0.42
N ASP A 132 11.30 1.66 -0.39
CA ASP A 132 10.91 2.45 -1.57
C ASP A 132 11.94 2.31 -2.69
N GLU A 133 13.24 2.44 -2.37
CA GLU A 133 14.33 2.24 -3.32
C GLU A 133 14.36 0.81 -3.88
N ALA A 134 14.22 -0.19 -3.01
CA ALA A 134 14.17 -1.60 -3.43
C ALA A 134 12.99 -1.87 -4.38
N LEU A 135 11.83 -1.27 -4.11
CA LEU A 135 10.65 -1.42 -4.97
C LEU A 135 10.83 -0.81 -6.36
N GLU A 136 11.68 0.21 -6.51
CA GLU A 136 11.98 0.80 -7.83
C GLU A 136 12.71 -0.18 -8.76
N GLY A 137 13.46 -1.12 -8.21
CA GLY A 137 14.16 -2.16 -8.98
C GLY A 137 13.28 -3.35 -9.40
N LEU A 138 12.02 -3.40 -8.98
CA LEU A 138 11.08 -4.44 -9.39
C LEU A 138 10.39 -4.12 -10.73
N GLU A 139 10.05 -5.18 -11.47
CA GLU A 139 9.14 -5.06 -12.61
C GLU A 139 7.81 -4.40 -12.17
N PRO A 140 7.18 -3.55 -13.01
CA PRO A 140 6.02 -2.76 -12.60
C PRO A 140 4.90 -3.57 -11.96
N ARG A 141 4.58 -4.78 -12.49
CA ARG A 141 3.52 -5.62 -11.93
C ARG A 141 3.95 -6.30 -10.63
N GLN A 142 5.20 -6.74 -10.51
CA GLN A 142 5.75 -7.28 -9.28
C GLN A 142 5.69 -6.24 -8.15
N ARG A 143 6.05 -5.01 -8.45
CA ARG A 143 5.92 -3.88 -7.53
C ARG A 143 4.46 -3.68 -7.07
N GLN A 144 3.50 -3.69 -8.01
CA GLN A 144 2.08 -3.58 -7.68
C GLN A 144 1.60 -4.72 -6.77
N VAL A 145 2.02 -5.96 -7.04
CA VAL A 145 1.71 -7.13 -6.20
C VAL A 145 2.23 -6.93 -4.78
N VAL A 146 3.48 -6.47 -4.62
CA VAL A 146 4.05 -6.16 -3.30
C VAL A 146 3.28 -5.04 -2.62
N GLU A 147 2.98 -3.96 -3.32
CA GLU A 147 2.24 -2.83 -2.80
C GLU A 147 0.85 -3.24 -2.28
N CYS A 148 0.10 -4.02 -3.07
CA CYS A 148 -1.22 -4.52 -2.66
C CYS A 148 -1.14 -5.48 -1.47
N ARG A 149 -0.22 -6.44 -1.49
CA ARG A 149 -0.12 -7.45 -0.45
C ARG A 149 0.41 -6.87 0.85
N TYR A 150 1.51 -6.14 0.76
CA TYR A 150 2.22 -5.63 1.92
C TYR A 150 1.53 -4.42 2.55
N PHE A 151 1.32 -3.37 1.77
CA PHE A 151 0.71 -2.13 2.24
C PHE A 151 -0.82 -2.19 2.25
N GLY A 152 -1.42 -2.88 1.25
CA GLY A 152 -2.86 -3.05 1.12
C GLY A 152 -3.44 -4.14 2.01
N GLY A 153 -2.63 -5.13 2.39
CA GLY A 153 -3.10 -6.31 3.10
C GLY A 153 -4.08 -7.17 2.32
N MET A 154 -4.00 -7.10 1.00
CA MET A 154 -4.90 -7.80 0.10
C MET A 154 -4.47 -9.26 -0.07
N GLU A 155 -5.46 -10.14 -0.18
CA GLU A 155 -5.25 -11.55 -0.53
C GLU A 155 -4.99 -11.71 -2.03
N GLU A 156 -4.44 -12.86 -2.45
CA GLU A 156 -4.07 -13.11 -3.85
C GLU A 156 -5.25 -12.94 -4.82
N GLN A 157 -6.45 -13.36 -4.40
CA GLN A 157 -7.67 -13.21 -5.17
C GLN A 157 -8.05 -11.73 -5.38
N GLU A 158 -7.95 -10.93 -4.33
CA GLU A 158 -8.24 -9.49 -4.40
C GLU A 158 -7.23 -8.75 -5.27
N ILE A 159 -5.94 -9.11 -5.15
CA ILE A 159 -4.87 -8.57 -6.01
C ILE A 159 -5.10 -8.96 -7.47
N ALA A 160 -5.46 -10.21 -7.73
CA ALA A 160 -5.76 -10.70 -9.08
C ALA A 160 -6.91 -9.90 -9.71
N ALA A 161 -7.99 -9.69 -8.96
CA ALA A 161 -9.12 -8.86 -9.38
C ALA A 161 -8.69 -7.40 -9.62
N ALA A 162 -7.95 -6.80 -8.68
CA ALA A 162 -7.50 -5.41 -8.78
C ALA A 162 -6.56 -5.17 -9.97
N LEU A 163 -5.66 -6.11 -10.26
CA LEU A 163 -4.69 -5.99 -11.36
C LEU A 163 -5.20 -6.56 -12.70
N GLY A 164 -6.33 -7.27 -12.71
CA GLY A 164 -6.87 -7.89 -13.91
C GLY A 164 -6.03 -9.05 -14.44
N VAL A 165 -5.44 -9.86 -13.54
CA VAL A 165 -4.62 -11.02 -13.83
C VAL A 165 -5.13 -12.27 -13.10
N SER A 166 -4.55 -13.44 -13.37
CA SER A 166 -4.88 -14.66 -12.60
C SER A 166 -4.14 -14.70 -11.26
N GLU A 167 -4.70 -15.39 -10.26
CA GLU A 167 -4.05 -15.64 -8.96
C GLU A 167 -2.68 -16.33 -9.15
N ARG A 168 -2.56 -17.28 -10.09
CA ARG A 168 -1.29 -17.91 -10.44
C ARG A 168 -0.24 -16.89 -10.90
N THR A 169 -0.66 -15.83 -11.60
CA THR A 169 0.23 -14.74 -12.02
C THR A 169 0.66 -13.93 -10.80
N VAL A 170 -0.27 -13.59 -9.92
CA VAL A 170 0.01 -12.88 -8.65
C VAL A 170 1.01 -13.67 -7.81
N HIS A 171 0.74 -14.96 -7.60
CA HIS A 171 1.61 -15.85 -6.84
C HIS A 171 3.04 -15.89 -7.39
N ARG A 172 3.18 -16.09 -8.71
CA ARG A 172 4.49 -16.10 -9.38
C ARG A 172 5.23 -14.77 -9.23
N ASP A 173 4.54 -13.67 -9.42
CA ASP A 173 5.13 -12.32 -9.31
C ASP A 173 5.51 -12.00 -7.86
N TRP A 174 4.72 -12.46 -6.90
CA TRP A 174 5.04 -12.38 -5.48
C TRP A 174 6.33 -13.13 -5.12
N ILE A 175 6.47 -14.40 -5.55
CA ILE A 175 7.69 -15.20 -5.30
C ILE A 175 8.92 -14.50 -5.87
N LYS A 176 8.85 -13.99 -7.11
CA LYS A 176 9.96 -13.28 -7.74
C LYS A 176 10.32 -11.99 -7.01
N ALA A 177 9.32 -11.19 -6.68
CA ALA A 177 9.50 -9.94 -5.96
C ALA A 177 10.12 -10.18 -4.57
N ARG A 178 9.60 -11.17 -3.83
CA ARG A 178 10.12 -11.56 -2.52
C ARG A 178 11.59 -11.98 -2.59
N ALA A 179 11.95 -12.83 -3.56
CA ALA A 179 13.34 -13.28 -3.75
C ALA A 179 14.28 -12.12 -4.11
N TYR A 180 13.80 -11.14 -4.90
CA TYR A 180 14.54 -9.93 -5.21
C TYR A 180 14.76 -9.07 -3.95
N LEU A 181 13.68 -8.77 -3.22
CA LEU A 181 13.73 -7.95 -2.00
C LEU A 181 14.61 -8.61 -0.94
N TYR A 182 14.52 -9.94 -0.77
CA TYR A 182 15.38 -10.67 0.17
C TYR A 182 16.87 -10.45 -0.15
N ARG A 183 17.28 -10.59 -1.41
CA ARG A 183 18.67 -10.35 -1.83
C ARG A 183 19.09 -8.89 -1.67
N HIS A 184 18.16 -7.97 -1.86
CA HIS A 184 18.44 -6.54 -1.69
C HIS A 184 18.71 -6.18 -0.22
N PHE A 185 17.91 -6.74 0.71
CA PHE A 185 18.05 -6.48 2.14
C PHE A 185 19.14 -7.32 2.82
N TYR A 186 19.47 -8.48 2.25
CA TYR A 186 20.47 -9.41 2.78
C TYR A 186 21.50 -9.81 1.73
N PRO A 187 22.35 -8.89 1.28
CA PRO A 187 23.33 -9.16 0.20
C PRO A 187 24.37 -10.23 0.58
N GLU A 188 24.61 -10.46 1.88
CA GLU A 188 25.56 -11.44 2.38
C GLU A 188 24.95 -12.81 2.71
N ALA A 189 23.62 -12.98 2.56
CA ALA A 189 22.97 -14.26 2.79
C ALA A 189 23.37 -15.24 1.69
N PRO A 190 23.80 -16.49 2.03
CA PRO A 190 24.06 -17.51 1.03
C PRO A 190 22.80 -17.76 0.21
N ALA A 191 22.94 -17.86 -1.11
CA ALA A 191 21.84 -18.28 -1.98
C ALA A 191 21.35 -19.64 -1.48
N GLU A 192 20.13 -19.69 -0.90
CA GLU A 192 19.52 -20.96 -0.52
C GLU A 192 19.46 -21.83 -1.77
N GLY A 193 20.20 -22.94 -1.73
CA GLY A 193 20.36 -23.88 -2.82
C GLY A 193 19.05 -24.47 -3.28
N GLY A 194 19.00 -24.73 -4.58
CA GLY A 194 17.88 -25.28 -5.31
C GLY A 194 17.37 -26.65 -4.85
#